data_99df2da24dcce90a615a168964e4860b
#
_entry.id   99df2da24dcce90a615a168964e4860b
#
_cell.length_a   1.000
_cell.length_b   1.000
_cell.length_c   1.000
_cell.angle_alpha   90.00
_cell.angle_beta   90.00
_cell.angle_gamma   90.00
#
_symmetry.space_group_name_H-M   'P 1'
#
loop_
_entity.id
_entity.type
_entity.pdbx_description
1 polymer ?
#
loop_
_entity_poly.entity_id
_entity_poly.type
_entity_poly.pdbx_seq_one_letter_code
_entity_poly.pdbx_strand_id
1 'polypeptide(L)'
;MADEQQPKALSDVQPSDTSSPDDGSDWGHDADPRSDARERAFNVLFESDVRRCAPHETIARIQVPFDELTMLLIEGVATQQTRIDELLASHSHSWTLDRMLATDRNVLRLGTFELLVRSEVPTAVILNEAVRLAKRFGSDDSGRFVNGVLAAVARVVRAGETTPTTQGSAD
;
A
#
# COMPACT_ATOMS: atom_id res chain seq x y z
N MET A 1 32.79 -37.14 -63.46
CA MET A 1 31.38 -36.94 -63.75
C MET A 1 30.69 -36.70 -62.39
N ALA A 2 30.63 -35.44 -62.05
CA ALA A 2 30.03 -35.01 -60.80
C ALA A 2 28.60 -34.49 -61.06
N ASP A 3 27.65 -35.05 -60.40
CA ASP A 3 26.28 -34.65 -60.50
C ASP A 3 26.01 -33.63 -59.36
N GLU A 4 25.71 -32.44 -59.80
CA GLU A 4 25.52 -31.26 -58.98
C GLU A 4 24.03 -31.11 -58.71
N GLN A 5 23.56 -31.58 -57.52
CA GLN A 5 22.17 -31.37 -57.08
C GLN A 5 22.11 -30.19 -56.17
N GLN A 6 21.55 -29.08 -56.65
CA GLN A 6 21.14 -27.92 -55.90
C GLN A 6 19.98 -28.27 -54.94
N PRO A 7 19.99 -27.83 -53.67
CA PRO A 7 18.82 -27.89 -52.85
C PRO A 7 17.84 -26.74 -53.15
N LYS A 8 16.60 -27.10 -53.29
CA LYS A 8 15.44 -26.23 -53.48
C LYS A 8 15.24 -25.24 -52.31
N ALA A 9 14.93 -24.02 -52.73
CA ALA A 9 14.44 -22.95 -51.85
C ALA A 9 13.22 -23.39 -51.05
N LEU A 10 13.28 -23.24 -49.73
CA LEU A 10 12.10 -23.23 -48.84
C LEU A 10 11.73 -21.77 -48.65
N SER A 11 10.79 -21.30 -49.48
CA SER A 11 9.98 -20.14 -49.26
C SER A 11 8.74 -20.54 -48.45
N ASP A 12 8.28 -19.57 -47.67
CA ASP A 12 6.96 -19.53 -46.98
C ASP A 12 6.83 -20.29 -45.65
N VAL A 13 7.44 -19.70 -44.61
CA VAL A 13 6.88 -19.79 -43.29
C VAL A 13 6.39 -18.38 -42.89
N GLN A 14 5.11 -18.19 -43.00
CA GLN A 14 4.43 -17.02 -42.41
C GLN A 14 4.53 -17.08 -40.90
N PRO A 15 4.87 -15.97 -40.20
CA PRO A 15 4.75 -15.91 -38.77
C PRO A 15 3.26 -15.90 -38.39
N SER A 16 2.84 -16.96 -37.74
CA SER A 16 1.54 -17.03 -37.10
C SER A 16 1.44 -15.93 -36.02
N ASP A 17 0.44 -15.04 -36.19
CA ASP A 17 -0.09 -14.14 -35.19
C ASP A 17 -0.39 -14.91 -33.91
N THR A 18 0.55 -14.88 -32.97
CA THR A 18 0.25 -15.11 -31.55
C THR A 18 0.02 -13.76 -30.92
N SER A 19 -1.19 -13.22 -31.07
CA SER A 19 -1.71 -12.22 -30.19
C SER A 19 -1.74 -12.80 -28.76
N SER A 20 -0.68 -12.49 -28.01
CA SER A 20 -0.68 -12.66 -26.57
C SER A 20 -1.84 -11.85 -25.99
N PRO A 21 -2.65 -12.40 -25.07
CA PRO A 21 -3.59 -11.59 -24.34
C PRO A 21 -2.80 -10.52 -23.58
N ASP A 22 -3.14 -9.27 -23.86
CA ASP A 22 -2.77 -8.09 -23.11
C ASP A 22 -3.11 -8.37 -21.62
N ASP A 23 -2.13 -8.83 -20.87
CA ASP A 23 -2.22 -8.86 -19.42
C ASP A 23 -2.10 -7.40 -18.98
N GLY A 24 -3.21 -6.76 -18.69
CA GLY A 24 -3.31 -5.35 -18.31
C GLY A 24 -2.47 -4.95 -17.09
N SER A 25 -1.21 -5.34 -17.07
CA SER A 25 -0.19 -4.83 -16.15
C SER A 25 0.47 -3.58 -16.73
N ASP A 26 -0.36 -2.60 -17.15
CA ASP A 26 0.12 -1.23 -17.25
C ASP A 26 0.27 -0.67 -15.83
N TRP A 27 1.41 -1.01 -15.22
CA TRP A 27 1.91 -0.31 -14.04
C TRP A 27 2.47 1.05 -14.47
N GLY A 28 1.70 1.79 -15.28
CA GLY A 28 1.96 3.16 -15.63
C GLY A 28 2.03 3.98 -14.35
N HIS A 29 3.23 4.32 -13.96
CA HIS A 29 3.54 5.21 -12.87
C HIS A 29 3.18 6.65 -13.24
N ASP A 30 1.89 6.97 -13.27
CA ASP A 30 1.43 8.25 -12.77
C ASP A 30 1.36 8.12 -11.24
N ALA A 31 2.56 8.03 -10.63
CA ALA A 31 2.67 7.91 -9.20
C ALA A 31 2.07 9.17 -8.57
N ASP A 32 0.90 9.04 -7.94
CA ASP A 32 0.36 10.11 -7.11
C ASP A 32 1.42 10.43 -6.04
N PRO A 33 1.95 11.65 -6.00
CA PRO A 33 2.99 12.04 -5.03
C PRO A 33 2.60 11.70 -3.58
N ARG A 34 1.30 11.65 -3.30
CA ARG A 34 0.78 11.28 -1.98
C ARG A 34 0.92 9.79 -1.70
N SER A 35 0.74 8.95 -2.71
CA SER A 35 0.98 7.51 -2.61
C SER A 35 2.46 7.21 -2.40
N ASP A 36 3.34 7.93 -3.08
CA ASP A 36 4.80 7.84 -2.90
C ASP A 36 5.23 8.30 -1.50
N ALA A 37 4.64 9.38 -1.01
CA ALA A 37 4.91 9.88 0.34
C ALA A 37 4.53 8.84 1.42
N ARG A 38 3.38 8.16 1.26
CA ARG A 38 2.96 7.07 2.15
C ARG A 38 3.91 5.89 2.11
N GLU A 39 4.37 5.53 0.93
CA GLU A 39 5.32 4.43 0.76
C GLU A 39 6.67 4.75 1.40
N ARG A 40 7.18 5.98 1.23
CA ARG A 40 8.40 6.43 1.90
C ARG A 40 8.25 6.43 3.41
N ALA A 41 7.13 6.93 3.93
CA ALA A 41 6.84 6.92 5.34
C ALA A 41 6.76 5.49 5.91
N PHE A 42 6.06 4.59 5.21
CA PHE A 42 6.00 3.18 5.55
C PHE A 42 7.39 2.54 5.64
N ASN A 43 8.25 2.77 4.66
CA ASN A 43 9.60 2.19 4.64
C ASN A 43 10.44 2.64 5.84
N VAL A 44 10.37 3.91 6.23
CA VAL A 44 11.06 4.42 7.42
C VAL A 44 10.51 3.80 8.71
N LEU A 45 9.19 3.75 8.86
CA LEU A 45 8.53 3.17 10.02
C LEU A 45 8.82 1.67 10.15
N PHE A 46 8.76 0.94 9.05
CA PHE A 46 9.07 -0.49 8.99
C PHE A 46 10.53 -0.76 9.36
N GLU A 47 11.48 -0.02 8.77
CA GLU A 47 12.90 -0.17 9.11
C GLU A 47 13.17 0.12 10.59
N SER A 48 12.55 1.18 11.12
CA SER A 48 12.69 1.57 12.53
C SER A 48 12.16 0.49 13.47
N ASP A 49 11.00 -0.08 13.15
CA ASP A 49 10.36 -1.14 13.93
C ASP A 49 11.20 -2.43 13.92
N VAL A 50 11.70 -2.85 12.77
CA VAL A 50 12.57 -4.04 12.64
C VAL A 50 13.91 -3.85 13.37
N ARG A 51 14.48 -2.66 13.28
CA ARG A 51 15.74 -2.30 13.97
C ARG A 51 15.54 -1.98 15.45
N ARG A 52 14.29 -1.83 15.90
CA ARG A 52 13.96 -1.42 17.27
C ARG A 52 14.62 -0.08 17.67
N CYS A 53 14.59 0.88 16.76
CA CYS A 53 15.10 2.23 16.97
C CYS A 53 14.02 3.28 16.68
N ALA A 54 14.26 4.50 17.12
CA ALA A 54 13.31 5.59 16.83
C ALA A 54 13.39 6.01 15.36
N PRO A 55 12.25 6.45 14.74
CA PRO A 55 12.22 6.84 13.33
C PRO A 55 13.25 7.93 12.97
N HIS A 56 13.53 8.88 13.86
CA HIS A 56 14.54 9.92 13.62
C HIS A 56 15.96 9.34 13.43
N GLU A 57 16.29 8.21 14.07
CA GLU A 57 17.57 7.54 13.86
C GLU A 57 17.66 6.89 12.48
N THR A 58 16.55 6.35 11.98
CA THR A 58 16.46 5.83 10.61
C THR A 58 16.58 6.98 9.60
N ILE A 59 15.84 8.08 9.79
CA ILE A 59 15.91 9.28 8.94
C ILE A 59 17.35 9.82 8.86
N ALA A 60 18.07 9.90 9.97
CA ALA A 60 19.44 10.41 10.00
C ALA A 60 20.44 9.60 9.14
N ARG A 61 20.10 8.35 8.79
CA ARG A 61 20.91 7.51 7.90
C ARG A 61 20.58 7.70 6.42
N ILE A 62 19.42 8.28 6.13
CA ILE A 62 18.94 8.50 4.76
C ILE A 62 19.42 9.87 4.31
N GLN A 63 20.24 9.91 3.27
CA GLN A 63 20.88 11.15 2.79
C GLN A 63 19.99 11.97 1.84
N VAL A 64 18.73 11.54 1.62
CA VAL A 64 17.79 12.23 0.73
C VAL A 64 16.73 12.93 1.58
N PRO A 65 16.46 14.22 1.34
CA PRO A 65 15.42 14.93 2.06
C PRO A 65 14.04 14.33 1.74
N PHE A 66 13.20 14.21 2.75
CA PHE A 66 11.81 13.81 2.61
C PHE A 66 10.93 15.03 2.32
N ASP A 67 9.86 14.82 1.57
CA ASP A 67 8.80 15.80 1.40
C ASP A 67 8.00 16.00 2.71
N GLU A 68 7.25 17.09 2.75
CA GLU A 68 6.50 17.51 3.93
C GLU A 68 5.48 16.47 4.39
N LEU A 69 4.77 15.82 3.44
CA LEU A 69 3.79 14.78 3.77
C LEU A 69 4.46 13.54 4.36
N THR A 70 5.57 13.10 3.77
CA THR A 70 6.34 11.97 4.31
C THR A 70 6.76 12.22 5.76
N MET A 71 7.31 13.41 6.05
CA MET A 71 7.72 13.79 7.41
C MET A 71 6.53 13.85 8.37
N LEU A 72 5.42 14.47 7.96
CA LEU A 72 4.18 14.53 8.74
C LEU A 72 3.71 13.12 9.17
N LEU A 73 3.71 12.18 8.22
CA LEU A 73 3.27 10.81 8.47
C LEU A 73 4.20 10.07 9.44
N ILE A 74 5.51 10.19 9.27
CA ILE A 74 6.48 9.53 10.16
C ILE A 74 6.40 10.09 11.58
N GLU A 75 6.47 11.41 11.72
CA GLU A 75 6.45 12.07 13.02
C GLU A 75 5.10 11.90 13.73
N GLY A 76 4.03 11.94 12.97
CA GLY A 76 2.69 11.74 13.49
C GLY A 76 2.47 10.34 14.06
N VAL A 77 2.90 9.30 13.34
CA VAL A 77 2.86 7.92 13.84
C VAL A 77 3.74 7.78 15.07
N ALA A 78 4.99 8.29 15.05
CA ALA A 78 5.91 8.19 16.17
C ALA A 78 5.37 8.86 17.43
N THR A 79 4.81 10.05 17.30
CA THR A 79 4.29 10.84 18.43
C THR A 79 3.02 10.24 19.02
N GLN A 80 2.18 9.62 18.20
CA GLN A 80 0.90 9.05 18.65
C GLN A 80 0.91 7.53 18.75
N GLN A 81 2.07 6.90 18.72
CA GLN A 81 2.21 5.44 18.65
C GLN A 81 1.42 4.70 19.74
N THR A 82 1.50 5.14 20.99
CA THR A 82 0.76 4.51 22.10
C THR A 82 -0.75 4.51 21.85
N ARG A 83 -1.31 5.67 21.48
CA ARG A 83 -2.74 5.79 21.16
C ARG A 83 -3.17 4.96 19.97
N ILE A 84 -2.33 4.93 18.93
CA ILE A 84 -2.57 4.13 17.72
C ILE A 84 -2.57 2.65 18.08
N ASP A 85 -1.56 2.19 18.84
CA ASP A 85 -1.42 0.78 19.23
C ASP A 85 -2.57 0.33 20.15
N GLU A 86 -3.07 1.17 21.04
CA GLU A 86 -4.25 0.91 21.86
C GLU A 86 -5.52 0.73 21.02
N LEU A 87 -5.73 1.61 20.02
CA LEU A 87 -6.85 1.49 19.08
C LEU A 87 -6.75 0.20 18.26
N LEU A 88 -5.59 -0.11 17.75
CA LEU A 88 -5.37 -1.34 16.99
C LEU A 88 -5.60 -2.58 17.85
N ALA A 89 -5.11 -2.61 19.08
CA ALA A 89 -5.29 -3.71 20.01
C ALA A 89 -6.78 -3.96 20.33
N SER A 90 -7.58 -2.90 20.46
CA SER A 90 -9.01 -3.00 20.74
C SER A 90 -9.84 -3.51 19.55
N HIS A 91 -9.32 -3.45 18.32
CA HIS A 91 -10.03 -3.82 17.09
C HIS A 91 -9.44 -5.03 16.36
N SER A 92 -8.30 -5.53 16.79
CA SER A 92 -7.66 -6.74 16.23
C SER A 92 -8.01 -7.99 17.05
N HIS A 93 -9.25 -8.42 17.00
CA HIS A 93 -9.87 -9.45 17.87
C HIS A 93 -9.11 -10.79 18.05
N SER A 94 -8.08 -11.06 17.27
CA SER A 94 -7.39 -12.35 17.30
C SER A 94 -5.86 -12.24 17.33
N TRP A 95 -5.30 -11.04 17.19
CA TRP A 95 -3.86 -10.85 17.04
C TRP A 95 -3.34 -9.72 17.91
N THR A 96 -2.41 -10.02 18.79
CA THR A 96 -1.64 -8.98 19.50
C THR A 96 -0.66 -8.33 18.52
N LEU A 97 -0.43 -7.04 18.66
CA LEU A 97 0.48 -6.26 17.80
C LEU A 97 1.85 -6.92 17.65
N ASP A 98 2.37 -7.53 18.71
CA ASP A 98 3.68 -8.20 18.72
C ASP A 98 3.72 -9.44 17.82
N ARG A 99 2.57 -10.06 17.57
CA ARG A 99 2.45 -11.24 16.71
C ARG A 99 2.13 -10.92 15.26
N MET A 100 1.82 -9.66 14.95
CA MET A 100 1.59 -9.22 13.58
C MET A 100 2.90 -9.19 12.81
N LEU A 101 2.82 -9.45 11.50
CA LEU A 101 3.92 -9.13 10.60
C LEU A 101 4.30 -7.67 10.75
N ALA A 102 5.59 -7.36 10.77
CA ALA A 102 6.07 -5.98 10.87
C ALA A 102 5.50 -5.09 9.76
N THR A 103 5.30 -5.64 8.56
CA THR A 103 4.64 -4.97 7.45
C THR A 103 3.22 -4.55 7.82
N ASP A 104 2.39 -5.52 8.23
CA ASP A 104 0.98 -5.26 8.55
C ASP A 104 0.84 -4.27 9.70
N ARG A 105 1.65 -4.44 10.75
CA ARG A 105 1.66 -3.55 11.91
C ARG A 105 1.97 -2.11 11.53
N ASN A 106 2.96 -1.86 10.68
CA ASN A 106 3.33 -0.51 10.28
C ASN A 106 2.36 0.10 9.26
N VAL A 107 1.77 -0.68 8.36
CA VAL A 107 0.68 -0.22 7.50
C VAL A 107 -0.54 0.15 8.33
N LEU A 108 -0.90 -0.66 9.34
CA LEU A 108 -2.01 -0.37 10.25
C LEU A 108 -1.76 0.90 11.07
N ARG A 109 -0.54 1.10 11.59
CA ARG A 109 -0.17 2.32 12.31
C ARG A 109 -0.33 3.56 11.43
N LEU A 110 0.19 3.50 10.20
CA LEU A 110 0.11 4.60 9.24
C LEU A 110 -1.34 4.93 8.89
N GLY A 111 -2.15 3.95 8.51
CA GLY A 111 -3.56 4.14 8.18
C GLY A 111 -4.38 4.64 9.36
N THR A 112 -4.13 4.13 10.58
CA THR A 112 -4.80 4.59 11.80
C THR A 112 -4.46 6.05 12.11
N PHE A 113 -3.19 6.45 11.95
CA PHE A 113 -2.80 7.86 12.09
C PHE A 113 -3.55 8.77 11.12
N GLU A 114 -3.63 8.39 9.84
CA GLU A 114 -4.37 9.19 8.85
C GLU A 114 -5.87 9.25 9.19
N LEU A 115 -6.48 8.16 9.64
CA LEU A 115 -7.88 8.17 10.08
C LEU A 115 -8.11 9.10 11.26
N LEU A 116 -7.18 9.20 12.20
CA LEU A 116 -7.29 10.04 13.39
C LEU A 116 -7.13 11.53 13.12
N VAL A 117 -6.25 11.90 12.20
CA VAL A 117 -5.73 13.27 12.12
C VAL A 117 -6.06 13.95 10.80
N ARG A 118 -6.21 13.18 9.72
CA ARG A 118 -6.41 13.73 8.38
C ARG A 118 -7.86 13.66 7.92
N SER A 119 -8.72 14.42 8.59
CA SER A 119 -10.17 14.46 8.29
C SER A 119 -10.48 14.92 6.85
N GLU A 120 -9.57 15.65 6.21
CA GLU A 120 -9.68 16.10 4.82
C GLU A 120 -9.46 14.96 3.80
N VAL A 121 -8.88 13.84 4.20
CA VAL A 121 -8.69 12.67 3.33
C VAL A 121 -9.85 11.70 3.53
N PRO A 122 -10.62 11.36 2.47
CA PRO A 122 -11.71 10.41 2.58
C PRO A 122 -11.25 9.06 3.14
N THR A 123 -12.07 8.46 4.00
CA THR A 123 -11.80 7.14 4.59
C THR A 123 -11.47 6.09 3.53
N ALA A 124 -12.23 6.04 2.43
CA ALA A 124 -12.00 5.09 1.35
C ALA A 124 -10.58 5.21 0.72
N VAL A 125 -10.07 6.43 0.60
CA VAL A 125 -8.71 6.67 0.07
C VAL A 125 -7.66 6.11 1.03
N ILE A 126 -7.81 6.38 2.33
CA ILE A 126 -6.88 5.87 3.35
C ILE A 126 -6.85 4.34 3.35
N LEU A 127 -8.02 3.70 3.32
CA LEU A 127 -8.13 2.24 3.30
C LEU A 127 -7.51 1.65 2.02
N ASN A 128 -7.80 2.24 0.85
CA ASN A 128 -7.24 1.78 -0.42
C ASN A 128 -5.71 1.87 -0.46
N GLU A 129 -5.14 2.97 0.02
CA GLU A 129 -3.69 3.15 0.10
C GLU A 129 -3.04 2.16 1.07
N ALA A 130 -3.65 1.93 2.23
CA ALA A 130 -3.17 0.93 3.17
C ALA A 130 -3.21 -0.49 2.58
N VAL A 131 -4.30 -0.86 1.89
CA VAL A 131 -4.41 -2.15 1.19
C VAL A 131 -3.36 -2.27 0.09
N ARG A 132 -3.10 -1.20 -0.66
CA ARG A 132 -2.06 -1.17 -1.70
C ARG A 132 -0.67 -1.47 -1.09
N LEU A 133 -0.31 -0.80 0.01
CA LEU A 133 0.95 -1.05 0.71
C LEU A 133 1.03 -2.47 1.25
N ALA A 134 -0.06 -2.96 1.87
CA ALA A 134 -0.12 -4.31 2.42
C ALA A 134 0.05 -5.38 1.34
N LYS A 135 -0.58 -5.21 0.16
CA LYS A 135 -0.41 -6.12 -0.98
C LYS A 135 0.98 -6.07 -1.58
N ARG A 136 1.62 -4.90 -1.58
CA ARG A 136 2.96 -4.73 -2.17
C ARG A 136 4.07 -5.30 -1.29
N PHE A 137 3.97 -5.18 0.02
CA PHE A 137 5.05 -5.48 0.96
C PHE A 137 4.74 -6.62 1.93
N GLY A 138 3.49 -7.04 2.04
CA GLY A 138 3.04 -8.07 2.97
C GLY A 138 2.86 -9.45 2.32
N SER A 139 2.11 -10.30 3.00
CA SER A 139 1.69 -11.61 2.51
C SER A 139 0.41 -11.51 1.66
N ASP A 140 0.02 -12.62 1.03
CA ASP A 140 -1.21 -12.71 0.22
C ASP A 140 -2.48 -12.33 1.01
N ASP A 141 -2.49 -12.58 2.32
CA ASP A 141 -3.61 -12.26 3.19
C ASP A 141 -3.56 -10.86 3.81
N SER A 142 -2.40 -10.18 3.75
CA SER A 142 -2.17 -8.87 4.38
C SER A 142 -3.19 -7.81 3.95
N GLY A 143 -3.51 -7.76 2.65
CA GLY A 143 -4.47 -6.77 2.15
C GLY A 143 -5.87 -6.92 2.75
N ARG A 144 -6.35 -8.16 2.90
CA ARG A 144 -7.66 -8.45 3.52
C ARG A 144 -7.64 -8.14 5.01
N PHE A 145 -6.58 -8.57 5.70
CA PHE A 145 -6.40 -8.34 7.14
C PHE A 145 -6.35 -6.84 7.47
N VAL A 146 -5.50 -6.08 6.79
CA VAL A 146 -5.36 -4.64 6.99
C VAL A 146 -6.68 -3.91 6.72
N ASN A 147 -7.37 -4.25 5.63
CA ASN A 147 -8.67 -3.64 5.32
C ASN A 147 -9.70 -3.89 6.43
N GLY A 148 -9.77 -5.10 6.95
CA GLY A 148 -10.71 -5.46 8.02
C GLY A 148 -10.48 -4.67 9.30
N VAL A 149 -9.22 -4.57 9.75
CA VAL A 149 -8.86 -3.84 10.96
C VAL A 149 -9.10 -2.34 10.79
N LEU A 150 -8.61 -1.73 9.70
CA LEU A 150 -8.80 -0.29 9.47
C LEU A 150 -10.26 0.10 9.26
N ALA A 151 -11.08 -0.74 8.64
CA ALA A 151 -12.50 -0.49 8.52
C ALA A 151 -13.20 -0.52 9.90
N ALA A 152 -12.74 -1.35 10.83
CA ALA A 152 -13.26 -1.36 12.20
C ALA A 152 -12.83 -0.10 12.98
N VAL A 153 -11.57 0.30 12.86
CA VAL A 153 -11.06 1.55 13.45
C VAL A 153 -11.79 2.76 12.88
N ALA A 154 -11.97 2.84 11.55
CA ALA A 154 -12.64 3.96 10.89
C ALA A 154 -14.06 4.17 11.40
N ARG A 155 -14.82 3.10 11.64
CA ARG A 155 -16.18 3.17 12.19
C ARG A 155 -16.25 3.86 13.55
N VAL A 156 -15.22 3.74 14.35
CA VAL A 156 -15.16 4.37 15.68
C VAL A 156 -14.63 5.80 15.60
N VAL A 157 -13.55 5.99 14.83
CA VAL A 157 -12.84 7.27 14.76
C VAL A 157 -13.61 8.29 13.92
N ARG A 158 -14.33 7.83 12.89
CA ARG A 158 -15.05 8.66 11.91
C ARG A 158 -16.55 8.43 11.91
N ALA A 159 -17.11 8.13 13.07
CA ALA A 159 -18.55 7.85 13.26
C ALA A 159 -19.50 8.97 12.78
N GLY A 160 -18.98 10.17 12.50
CA GLY A 160 -19.74 11.31 11.96
C GLY A 160 -19.63 11.54 10.45
N GLU A 161 -18.77 10.78 9.75
CA GLU A 161 -18.69 10.85 8.28
C GLU A 161 -19.84 10.03 7.67
N THR A 162 -21.02 10.66 7.52
CA THR A 162 -22.10 10.10 6.71
C THR A 162 -21.65 10.02 5.27
N THR A 163 -21.56 8.80 4.74
CA THR A 163 -21.46 8.54 3.29
C THR A 163 -22.59 9.35 2.61
N PRO A 164 -22.32 10.17 1.60
CA PRO A 164 -23.39 10.75 0.80
C PRO A 164 -24.15 9.59 0.15
N THR A 165 -25.32 9.29 0.67
CA THR A 165 -26.29 8.40 0.02
C THR A 165 -26.61 9.06 -1.33
N THR A 166 -26.23 8.42 -2.42
CA THR A 166 -26.72 8.72 -3.75
C THR A 166 -28.24 8.53 -3.69
N GLN A 167 -28.96 9.62 -3.46
CA GLN A 167 -30.40 9.63 -3.71
C GLN A 167 -30.60 9.48 -5.21
N GLY A 168 -30.99 8.26 -5.63
CA GLY A 168 -31.54 8.02 -6.93
C GLY A 168 -32.73 8.94 -7.11
N SER A 169 -32.59 9.91 -8.03
CA SER A 169 -33.71 10.67 -8.56
C SER A 169 -34.58 9.69 -9.35
N ALA A 170 -35.70 9.31 -8.75
CA ALA A 170 -36.82 8.75 -9.49
C ALA A 170 -37.69 9.94 -9.92
N ASP A 171 -37.74 10.19 -11.22
CA ASP A 171 -38.87 10.85 -11.87
C ASP A 171 -38.91 10.46 -13.37
#